data_b7fa226b08c7ff7da5d450d163a3635d
#
_entry.id   b7fa226b08c7ff7da5d450d163a3635d
#
_cell.length_a   1.000
_cell.length_b   1.000
_cell.length_c   1.000
_cell.angle_alpha   90.00
_cell.angle_beta   90.00
_cell.angle_gamma   90.00
#
_symmetry.space_group_name_H-M   'P 1'
#
loop_
_entity.id
_entity.type
_entity.pdbx_description
1 polymer ?
#
loop_
_entity_poly.entity_id
_entity_poly.type
_entity_poly.pdbx_seq_one_letter_code
_entity_poly.pdbx_strand_id
1 'polypeptide(L)'
;MEKKTECEIVQDLLFGYADEVLNTQSKKLVEKHLLECEECRSKFNEIKKDVENNENNQKRQIDYLKKIRRKNFIKSVLISIGIIFSIVFIFYLRKFIIINNLMNKAKQSIQSNNFYRETIQGVTKDITSVKKEWYKDGKYKTTTEFYSNNGVEKGQVIYATVNSDEQIIINSDSKKVIIQRGEGIKRLNNEMNIKYGNSFRDYRFKTKIEWALNYSIRKSTRDIGREYYVLNKLFEKDFNYEIWVDKDTGLTLKEKGDTIVEELFKGTDIVKEEYELSSRYKCEFDIVTDEDVQVPDYTGYEIKYINRDNEL
;
A
#
# COMPACT_ATOMS: atom_id res chain seq x y z
N MET A 1 82.61 -24.83 46.73
CA MET A 1 81.78 -23.68 47.15
C MET A 1 81.30 -22.84 45.97
N GLU A 2 82.08 -22.61 44.93
CA GLU A 2 81.74 -21.76 43.78
C GLU A 2 80.49 -22.29 42.94
N LYS A 3 80.44 -23.59 42.67
CA LYS A 3 79.33 -24.17 41.88
C LYS A 3 77.96 -24.01 42.54
N LYS A 4 77.84 -23.98 43.86
CA LYS A 4 76.53 -23.85 44.55
C LYS A 4 76.04 -22.39 44.47
N THR A 5 76.91 -21.41 44.55
CA THR A 5 76.60 -20.00 44.43
C THR A 5 76.18 -19.64 42.97
N GLU A 6 76.76 -20.27 41.96
CA GLU A 6 76.41 -20.08 40.57
C GLU A 6 75.00 -20.62 40.24
N CYS A 7 74.64 -21.79 40.82
CA CYS A 7 73.27 -22.36 40.67
C CYS A 7 72.21 -21.43 41.28
N GLU A 8 72.46 -20.85 42.45
CA GLU A 8 71.53 -19.93 43.11
C GLU A 8 71.28 -18.67 42.25
N ILE A 9 72.33 -18.08 41.72
CA ILE A 9 72.27 -16.91 40.85
C ILE A 9 71.49 -17.22 39.58
N VAL A 10 71.78 -18.40 38.95
CA VAL A 10 71.08 -18.79 37.72
C VAL A 10 69.61 -19.11 37.99
N GLN A 11 69.30 -19.73 39.13
CA GLN A 11 67.85 -20.02 39.47
C GLN A 11 67.03 -18.75 39.61
N ASP A 12 67.62 -17.66 40.21
CA ASP A 12 66.96 -16.36 40.29
C ASP A 12 66.69 -15.73 38.88
N LEU A 13 67.54 -16.04 37.92
CA LEU A 13 67.46 -15.51 36.58
C LEU A 13 66.52 -16.35 35.63
N LEU A 14 66.15 -17.58 36.03
CA LEU A 14 65.40 -18.50 35.17
C LEU A 14 64.05 -17.95 34.73
N PHE A 15 63.27 -17.24 35.57
CA PHE A 15 62.04 -16.61 35.25
C PHE A 15 62.25 -15.49 34.20
N GLY A 16 63.22 -14.61 34.42
CA GLY A 16 63.54 -13.57 33.45
C GLY A 16 64.07 -14.10 32.12
N TYR A 17 64.69 -15.28 32.14
CA TYR A 17 65.16 -15.97 30.96
C TYR A 17 63.98 -16.59 30.19
N ALA A 18 62.97 -17.18 30.88
CA ALA A 18 61.77 -17.73 30.30
C ALA A 18 60.88 -16.64 29.66
N ASP A 19 60.84 -15.45 30.25
CA ASP A 19 60.10 -14.27 29.78
C ASP A 19 60.85 -13.42 28.75
N GLU A 20 62.09 -13.83 28.38
CA GLU A 20 62.97 -13.14 27.43
C GLU A 20 63.38 -11.70 27.83
N VAL A 21 63.25 -11.34 29.08
CA VAL A 21 63.53 -9.97 29.59
C VAL A 21 64.99 -9.75 30.07
N LEU A 22 65.86 -10.76 30.01
CA LEU A 22 67.24 -10.66 30.40
C LEU A 22 68.11 -9.89 29.42
N ASN A 23 69.10 -9.14 29.94
CA ASN A 23 70.09 -8.56 29.05
C ASN A 23 71.02 -9.64 28.46
N THR A 24 71.78 -9.28 27.41
CA THR A 24 72.58 -10.22 26.62
C THR A 24 73.65 -10.95 27.44
N GLN A 25 74.19 -10.32 28.49
CA GLN A 25 75.23 -10.95 29.31
C GLN A 25 74.67 -11.97 30.29
N SER A 26 73.54 -11.61 30.97
CA SER A 26 72.79 -12.54 31.83
C SER A 26 72.25 -13.71 31.08
N LYS A 27 71.74 -13.49 29.82
CA LYS A 27 71.26 -14.54 28.94
C LYS A 27 72.35 -15.57 28.65
N LYS A 28 73.56 -15.11 28.26
CA LYS A 28 74.69 -16.00 27.99
C LYS A 28 75.12 -16.79 29.22
N LEU A 29 75.10 -16.17 30.44
CA LEU A 29 75.42 -16.84 31.70
C LEU A 29 74.45 -18.01 31.95
N VAL A 30 73.10 -17.76 31.84
CA VAL A 30 72.11 -18.75 32.05
C VAL A 30 72.21 -19.89 31.00
N GLU A 31 72.37 -19.56 29.71
CA GLU A 31 72.53 -20.54 28.64
C GLU A 31 73.71 -21.47 28.88
N LYS A 32 74.89 -20.91 29.23
CA LYS A 32 76.08 -21.71 29.53
C LYS A 32 75.81 -22.65 30.71
N HIS A 33 75.28 -22.13 31.83
CA HIS A 33 74.99 -22.94 33.00
C HIS A 33 74.00 -24.04 32.80
N LEU A 34 72.94 -23.77 32.00
CA LEU A 34 71.90 -24.78 31.61
C LEU A 34 72.48 -25.94 30.76
N LEU A 35 73.64 -25.75 30.09
CA LEU A 35 74.33 -26.83 29.39
C LEU A 35 75.05 -27.76 30.35
N GLU A 36 75.53 -27.22 31.52
CA GLU A 36 76.42 -27.91 32.46
C GLU A 36 75.66 -28.43 33.69
N CYS A 37 74.49 -27.87 34.04
CA CYS A 37 73.69 -28.19 35.24
C CYS A 37 72.35 -28.81 34.95
N GLU A 38 72.15 -30.08 35.21
CA GLU A 38 70.89 -30.80 34.95
C GLU A 38 69.73 -30.35 35.87
N GLU A 39 70.05 -29.98 37.13
CA GLU A 39 69.07 -29.50 38.10
C GLU A 39 68.46 -28.16 37.66
N CYS A 40 69.29 -27.21 37.25
CA CYS A 40 68.81 -25.93 36.74
C CYS A 40 68.03 -26.09 35.41
N ARG A 41 68.42 -27.03 34.56
CA ARG A 41 67.71 -27.39 33.33
C ARG A 41 66.34 -27.95 33.63
N SER A 42 66.20 -28.82 34.61
CA SER A 42 64.92 -29.37 35.01
C SER A 42 64.03 -28.26 35.54
N LYS A 43 64.48 -27.39 36.42
CA LYS A 43 63.73 -26.24 36.95
C LYS A 43 63.29 -25.28 35.79
N PHE A 44 64.15 -25.02 34.85
CA PHE A 44 63.81 -24.19 33.69
C PHE A 44 62.68 -24.83 32.85
N ASN A 45 62.73 -26.14 32.62
CA ASN A 45 61.71 -26.84 31.88
C ASN A 45 60.33 -26.85 32.59
N GLU A 46 60.29 -26.86 33.93
CA GLU A 46 59.06 -26.66 34.70
C GLU A 46 58.52 -25.25 34.54
N ILE A 47 59.35 -24.22 34.72
CA ILE A 47 58.98 -22.82 34.52
C ILE A 47 58.41 -22.62 33.11
N LYS A 48 59.11 -23.14 32.11
CA LYS A 48 58.67 -23.01 30.71
C LYS A 48 57.31 -23.66 30.45
N LYS A 49 57.05 -24.85 31.02
CA LYS A 49 55.76 -25.50 30.96
C LYS A 49 54.65 -24.69 31.62
N ASP A 50 54.91 -24.05 32.75
CA ASP A 50 53.96 -23.22 33.47
C ASP A 50 53.64 -21.93 32.70
N VAL A 51 54.64 -21.30 32.08
CA VAL A 51 54.43 -20.13 31.19
C VAL A 51 53.60 -20.50 29.96
N GLU A 52 53.95 -21.58 29.27
CA GLU A 52 53.18 -22.08 28.11
C GLU A 52 51.71 -22.45 28.45
N ASN A 53 51.51 -23.07 29.62
CA ASN A 53 50.18 -23.40 30.13
C ASN A 53 49.33 -22.14 30.43
N ASN A 54 49.96 -21.13 31.04
CA ASN A 54 49.30 -19.86 31.33
C ASN A 54 48.91 -19.09 30.05
N GLU A 55 49.80 -19.03 29.07
CA GLU A 55 49.49 -18.41 27.77
C GLU A 55 48.36 -19.11 27.06
N ASN A 56 48.37 -20.45 27.03
CA ASN A 56 47.31 -21.23 26.42
C ASN A 56 45.97 -21.02 27.13
N ASN A 57 45.98 -20.92 28.47
CA ASN A 57 44.76 -20.63 29.24
C ASN A 57 44.25 -19.22 28.97
N GLN A 58 45.12 -18.22 28.89
CA GLN A 58 44.72 -16.86 28.52
C GLN A 58 44.15 -16.79 27.10
N LYS A 59 44.75 -17.44 26.10
CA LYS A 59 44.22 -17.53 24.73
C LYS A 59 42.86 -18.17 24.71
N ARG A 60 42.64 -19.28 25.41
CA ARG A 60 41.35 -19.94 25.54
C ARG A 60 40.28 -19.05 26.16
N GLN A 61 40.61 -18.27 27.20
CA GLN A 61 39.69 -17.31 27.82
C GLN A 61 39.32 -16.16 26.86
N ILE A 62 40.28 -15.62 26.12
CA ILE A 62 40.05 -14.58 25.13
C ILE A 62 39.12 -15.10 24.01
N ASP A 63 39.37 -16.30 23.51
CA ASP A 63 38.54 -16.89 22.47
C ASP A 63 37.11 -17.21 22.96
N TYR A 64 36.97 -17.65 24.20
CA TYR A 64 35.66 -17.85 24.82
C TYR A 64 34.90 -16.53 24.96
N LEU A 65 35.52 -15.46 25.40
CA LEU A 65 34.93 -14.13 25.52
C LEU A 65 34.52 -13.57 24.14
N LYS A 66 35.37 -13.73 23.12
CA LYS A 66 35.04 -13.38 21.73
C LYS A 66 33.81 -14.13 21.23
N LYS A 67 33.72 -15.44 21.51
CA LYS A 67 32.57 -16.28 21.13
C LYS A 67 31.27 -15.83 21.82
N ILE A 68 31.31 -15.53 23.11
CA ILE A 68 30.16 -14.98 23.86
C ILE A 68 29.73 -13.63 23.30
N ARG A 69 30.70 -12.70 23.09
CA ARG A 69 30.42 -11.37 22.55
C ARG A 69 29.74 -11.46 21.16
N ARG A 70 30.25 -12.31 20.26
CA ARG A 70 29.68 -12.56 18.95
C ARG A 70 28.25 -13.13 19.05
N LYS A 71 28.02 -14.08 19.95
CA LYS A 71 26.69 -14.67 20.18
C LYS A 71 25.69 -13.64 20.70
N ASN A 72 26.10 -12.81 21.65
CA ASN A 72 25.25 -11.74 22.19
C ASN A 72 24.98 -10.65 21.16
N PHE A 73 25.97 -10.28 20.35
CA PHE A 73 25.80 -9.35 19.24
C PHE A 73 24.76 -9.86 18.23
N ILE A 74 24.88 -11.11 17.79
CA ILE A 74 23.91 -11.73 16.86
C ILE A 74 22.50 -11.73 17.47
N LYS A 75 22.37 -12.10 18.76
CA LYS A 75 21.06 -12.05 19.44
C LYS A 75 20.48 -10.64 19.47
N SER A 76 21.29 -9.63 19.79
CA SER A 76 20.85 -8.23 19.81
C SER A 76 20.39 -7.77 18.43
N VAL A 77 21.12 -8.11 17.36
CA VAL A 77 20.74 -7.79 15.98
C VAL A 77 19.42 -8.47 15.60
N LEU A 78 19.22 -9.74 15.93
CA LEU A 78 17.98 -10.46 15.64
C LEU A 78 16.77 -9.85 16.38
N ILE A 79 16.96 -9.45 17.65
CA ILE A 79 15.91 -8.77 18.41
C ILE A 79 15.56 -7.43 17.77
N SER A 80 16.56 -6.64 17.37
CA SER A 80 16.34 -5.34 16.71
C SER A 80 15.59 -5.50 15.40
N ILE A 81 15.95 -6.49 14.57
CA ILE A 81 15.23 -6.82 13.32
C ILE A 81 13.79 -7.22 13.63
N GLY A 82 13.55 -8.05 14.65
CA GLY A 82 12.22 -8.46 15.10
C GLY A 82 11.34 -7.28 15.51
N ILE A 83 11.92 -6.31 16.24
CA ILE A 83 11.21 -5.08 16.65
C ILE A 83 10.82 -4.25 15.43
N ILE A 84 11.75 -4.02 14.50
CA ILE A 84 11.50 -3.25 13.27
C ILE A 84 10.39 -3.94 12.46
N PHE A 85 10.50 -5.25 12.28
CA PHE A 85 9.49 -6.03 11.55
C PHE A 85 8.10 -5.91 12.20
N SER A 86 8.03 -5.97 13.54
CA SER A 86 6.79 -5.83 14.30
C SER A 86 6.15 -4.45 14.10
N ILE A 87 6.95 -3.38 14.11
CA ILE A 87 6.46 -2.01 13.88
C ILE A 87 5.89 -1.89 12.47
N VAL A 88 6.62 -2.37 11.45
CA VAL A 88 6.17 -2.37 10.05
C VAL A 88 4.89 -3.19 9.89
N PHE A 89 4.83 -4.37 10.51
CA PHE A 89 3.65 -5.22 10.48
C PHE A 89 2.41 -4.54 11.09
N ILE A 90 2.55 -3.90 12.26
CA ILE A 90 1.45 -3.16 12.92
C ILE A 90 0.97 -2.01 12.03
N PHE A 91 1.90 -1.30 11.37
CA PHE A 91 1.54 -0.22 10.45
C PHE A 91 0.66 -0.72 9.28
N TYR A 92 1.06 -1.81 8.61
CA TYR A 92 0.27 -2.39 7.53
C TYR A 92 -1.03 -3.04 8.01
N LEU A 93 -1.03 -3.64 9.19
CA LEU A 93 -2.24 -4.20 9.80
C LEU A 93 -3.30 -3.11 10.05
N ARG A 94 -2.90 -1.94 10.56
CA ARG A 94 -3.83 -0.80 10.71
C ARG A 94 -4.43 -0.38 9.37
N LYS A 95 -3.62 -0.24 8.34
CA LYS A 95 -4.08 0.09 6.98
C LYS A 95 -5.08 -0.95 6.46
N PHE A 96 -4.76 -2.22 6.62
CA PHE A 96 -5.64 -3.33 6.22
C PHE A 96 -6.99 -3.27 6.94
N ILE A 97 -7.01 -3.02 8.25
CA ILE A 97 -8.26 -2.90 9.03
C ILE A 97 -9.11 -1.76 8.48
N ILE A 98 -8.52 -0.58 8.21
CA ILE A 98 -9.25 0.56 7.65
C ILE A 98 -9.84 0.22 6.29
N ILE A 99 -9.04 -0.32 5.36
CA ILE A 99 -9.49 -0.70 4.02
C ILE A 99 -10.59 -1.76 4.09
N ASN A 100 -10.42 -2.79 4.93
CA ASN A 100 -11.42 -3.83 5.13
C ASN A 100 -12.76 -3.25 5.61
N ASN A 101 -12.72 -2.32 6.57
CA ASN A 101 -13.92 -1.68 7.09
C ASN A 101 -14.61 -0.82 6.03
N LEU A 102 -13.84 -0.02 5.27
CA LEU A 102 -14.38 0.81 4.18
C LEU A 102 -15.01 -0.06 3.10
N MET A 103 -14.33 -1.11 2.65
CA MET A 103 -14.86 -2.02 1.64
C MET A 103 -16.12 -2.76 2.10
N ASN A 104 -16.18 -3.18 3.37
CA ASN A 104 -17.38 -3.84 3.89
C ASN A 104 -18.55 -2.88 3.97
N LYS A 105 -18.34 -1.64 4.43
CA LYS A 105 -19.35 -0.59 4.44
C LYS A 105 -19.82 -0.25 3.01
N ALA A 106 -18.91 -0.06 2.08
CA ALA A 106 -19.25 0.15 0.68
C ALA A 106 -20.12 -0.98 0.11
N LYS A 107 -19.73 -2.24 0.40
CA LYS A 107 -20.53 -3.41 -0.01
C LYS A 107 -21.94 -3.37 0.57
N GLN A 108 -22.12 -2.96 1.81
CA GLN A 108 -23.44 -2.81 2.44
C GLN A 108 -24.23 -1.67 1.81
N SER A 109 -23.60 -0.51 1.61
CA SER A 109 -24.22 0.67 1.02
C SER A 109 -24.72 0.42 -0.40
N ILE A 110 -23.96 -0.34 -1.22
CA ILE A 110 -24.37 -0.69 -2.58
C ILE A 110 -25.48 -1.75 -2.64
N GLN A 111 -25.87 -2.34 -1.52
CA GLN A 111 -27.02 -3.24 -1.43
C GLN A 111 -28.32 -2.52 -1.08
N SER A 112 -28.28 -1.19 -0.88
CA SER A 112 -29.49 -0.40 -0.63
C SER A 112 -30.44 -0.49 -1.83
N ASN A 113 -31.71 -0.66 -1.53
CA ASN A 113 -32.79 -0.70 -2.54
C ASN A 113 -33.34 0.68 -2.89
N ASN A 114 -32.86 1.75 -2.21
CA ASN A 114 -33.28 3.12 -2.46
C ASN A 114 -32.10 4.06 -2.31
N PHE A 115 -31.68 4.69 -3.41
CA PHE A 115 -30.61 5.70 -3.38
C PHE A 115 -30.72 6.71 -4.53
N TYR A 116 -30.27 7.91 -4.27
CA TYR A 116 -29.93 8.94 -5.25
C TYR A 116 -28.43 9.08 -5.36
N ARG A 117 -27.90 9.18 -6.58
CA ARG A 117 -26.50 9.48 -6.81
C ARG A 117 -26.34 10.59 -7.84
N GLU A 118 -25.46 11.53 -7.53
CA GLU A 118 -25.00 12.55 -8.44
C GLU A 118 -23.52 12.40 -8.68
N THR A 119 -23.11 12.39 -9.94
CA THR A 119 -21.70 12.33 -10.38
C THR A 119 -21.42 13.57 -11.21
N ILE A 120 -20.43 14.37 -10.77
CA ILE A 120 -19.92 15.50 -11.51
C ILE A 120 -18.53 15.12 -11.99
N GLN A 121 -18.31 15.14 -13.30
CA GLN A 121 -17.05 14.72 -13.91
C GLN A 121 -16.63 15.72 -14.97
N GLY A 122 -15.36 16.16 -14.94
CA GLY A 122 -14.74 16.86 -16.04
C GLY A 122 -14.59 15.91 -17.24
N VAL A 123 -15.11 16.30 -18.38
CA VAL A 123 -15.01 15.54 -19.66
C VAL A 123 -13.84 16.08 -20.46
N THR A 124 -13.74 17.40 -20.54
CA THR A 124 -12.61 18.14 -21.09
C THR A 124 -12.32 19.35 -20.20
N LYS A 125 -11.32 20.15 -20.54
CA LYS A 125 -11.02 21.40 -19.85
C LYS A 125 -12.23 22.32 -19.70
N ASP A 126 -13.09 22.35 -20.72
CA ASP A 126 -14.21 23.28 -20.82
C ASP A 126 -15.58 22.62 -20.68
N ILE A 127 -15.64 21.29 -20.53
CA ILE A 127 -16.90 20.53 -20.48
C ILE A 127 -16.93 19.72 -19.18
N THR A 128 -18.00 19.92 -18.42
CA THR A 128 -18.32 19.13 -17.24
C THR A 128 -19.61 18.38 -17.47
N SER A 129 -19.64 17.08 -17.19
CA SER A 129 -20.88 16.28 -17.18
C SER A 129 -21.41 16.16 -15.76
N VAL A 130 -22.73 16.26 -15.63
CA VAL A 130 -23.45 15.99 -14.39
C VAL A 130 -24.43 14.86 -14.68
N LYS A 131 -24.14 13.69 -14.11
CA LYS A 131 -24.99 12.51 -14.18
C LYS A 131 -25.76 12.37 -12.88
N LYS A 132 -27.08 12.28 -12.94
CA LYS A 132 -27.96 12.03 -11.80
C LYS A 132 -28.64 10.69 -11.99
N GLU A 133 -28.69 9.90 -10.93
CA GLU A 133 -29.21 8.53 -10.95
C GLU A 133 -30.13 8.34 -9.74
N TRP A 134 -31.31 7.84 -10.00
CA TRP A 134 -32.32 7.48 -9.00
C TRP A 134 -32.57 5.98 -9.10
N TYR A 135 -32.53 5.30 -8.00
CA TYR A 135 -32.82 3.88 -7.90
C TYR A 135 -33.77 3.59 -6.75
N LYS A 136 -34.83 2.85 -7.01
CA LYS A 136 -35.75 2.38 -6.01
C LYS A 136 -36.36 1.04 -6.43
N ASP A 137 -36.20 0.03 -5.57
CA ASP A 137 -36.85 -1.29 -5.72
C ASP A 137 -36.75 -1.90 -7.12
N GLY A 138 -35.55 -1.84 -7.70
CA GLY A 138 -35.27 -2.37 -9.04
C GLY A 138 -35.60 -1.43 -10.20
N LYS A 139 -36.23 -0.30 -9.95
CA LYS A 139 -36.48 0.75 -10.97
C LYS A 139 -35.34 1.75 -10.96
N TYR A 140 -34.98 2.19 -12.13
CA TYR A 140 -33.83 3.05 -12.33
C TYR A 140 -34.12 4.17 -13.30
N LYS A 141 -33.69 5.39 -12.97
CA LYS A 141 -33.71 6.55 -13.86
C LYS A 141 -32.33 7.21 -13.85
N THR A 142 -31.84 7.57 -15.02
CA THR A 142 -30.62 8.37 -15.12
C THR A 142 -30.80 9.55 -16.06
N THR A 143 -30.20 10.67 -15.70
CA THR A 143 -30.07 11.85 -16.55
C THR A 143 -28.62 12.25 -16.67
N THR A 144 -28.23 12.80 -17.81
CA THR A 144 -26.88 13.39 -18.01
C THR A 144 -27.04 14.76 -18.60
N GLU A 145 -26.35 15.74 -18.03
CA GLU A 145 -26.30 17.12 -18.51
C GLU A 145 -24.83 17.48 -18.77
N PHE A 146 -24.55 18.17 -19.84
CA PHE A 146 -23.22 18.66 -20.19
C PHE A 146 -23.19 20.16 -20.06
N TYR A 147 -22.28 20.69 -19.26
CA TYR A 147 -22.05 22.09 -19.00
C TYR A 147 -20.79 22.51 -19.74
N SER A 148 -20.92 23.55 -20.59
CA SER A 148 -19.82 24.14 -21.34
C SER A 148 -19.89 25.67 -21.32
N ASN A 149 -18.86 26.33 -21.84
CA ASN A 149 -18.89 27.80 -22.04
C ASN A 149 -20.02 28.26 -22.95
N ASN A 150 -20.57 27.40 -23.81
CA ASN A 150 -21.68 27.68 -24.74
C ASN A 150 -23.06 27.41 -24.13
N GLY A 151 -23.13 26.99 -22.87
CA GLY A 151 -24.38 26.71 -22.19
C GLY A 151 -24.50 25.27 -21.68
N VAL A 152 -25.74 24.86 -21.41
CA VAL A 152 -26.07 23.54 -20.91
C VAL A 152 -26.78 22.73 -22.00
N GLU A 153 -26.21 21.57 -22.33
CA GLU A 153 -26.83 20.58 -23.20
C GLU A 153 -27.42 19.46 -22.32
N LYS A 154 -28.72 19.24 -22.44
CA LYS A 154 -29.42 18.13 -21.77
C LYS A 154 -29.26 16.85 -22.57
N GLY A 155 -28.74 15.84 -21.90
CA GLY A 155 -28.67 14.49 -22.44
C GLY A 155 -30.02 13.80 -22.41
N GLN A 156 -29.99 12.54 -22.79
CA GLN A 156 -31.14 11.68 -22.76
C GLN A 156 -31.48 11.21 -21.33
N VAL A 157 -32.77 11.05 -21.04
CA VAL A 157 -33.23 10.44 -19.80
C VAL A 157 -33.46 8.95 -20.04
N ILE A 158 -32.87 8.10 -19.26
CA ILE A 158 -32.96 6.64 -19.38
C ILE A 158 -33.76 6.10 -18.21
N TYR A 159 -34.77 5.29 -18.50
CA TYR A 159 -35.56 4.51 -17.55
C TYR A 159 -35.31 3.03 -17.77
N ALA A 160 -35.01 2.30 -16.72
CA ALA A 160 -34.75 0.88 -16.76
C ALA A 160 -35.29 0.19 -15.51
N THR A 161 -35.51 -1.12 -15.61
CA THR A 161 -35.90 -1.97 -14.50
C THR A 161 -34.96 -3.17 -14.44
N VAL A 162 -34.47 -3.50 -13.27
CA VAL A 162 -33.62 -4.69 -13.06
C VAL A 162 -34.35 -5.95 -13.51
N ASN A 163 -33.67 -6.84 -14.18
CA ASN A 163 -34.20 -8.05 -14.83
C ASN A 163 -35.16 -7.83 -16.00
N SER A 164 -35.45 -6.58 -16.38
CA SER A 164 -36.23 -6.29 -17.60
C SER A 164 -35.30 -6.35 -18.82
N ASP A 165 -35.84 -6.87 -19.92
CA ASP A 165 -35.25 -6.84 -21.25
C ASP A 165 -35.57 -5.54 -22.01
N GLU A 166 -36.22 -4.57 -21.33
CA GLU A 166 -36.62 -3.29 -21.90
C GLU A 166 -35.90 -2.12 -21.18
N GLN A 167 -35.52 -1.12 -21.98
CA GLN A 167 -35.04 0.17 -21.54
C GLN A 167 -35.69 1.28 -22.37
N ILE A 168 -36.16 2.32 -21.70
CA ILE A 168 -36.83 3.46 -22.33
C ILE A 168 -35.90 4.68 -22.25
N ILE A 169 -35.59 5.27 -23.39
CA ILE A 169 -34.75 6.46 -23.50
C ILE A 169 -35.61 7.60 -24.02
N ILE A 170 -35.73 8.66 -23.26
CA ILE A 170 -36.56 9.83 -23.60
C ILE A 170 -35.65 11.04 -23.84
N ASN A 171 -35.84 11.67 -24.97
CA ASN A 171 -35.30 12.99 -25.26
C ASN A 171 -36.49 13.98 -25.35
N SER A 172 -36.64 14.76 -24.27
CA SER A 172 -37.76 15.70 -24.14
C SER A 172 -37.65 16.87 -25.12
N ASP A 173 -36.43 17.32 -25.44
CA ASP A 173 -36.23 18.48 -26.33
C ASP A 173 -36.60 18.15 -27.78
N SER A 174 -36.24 16.97 -28.24
CA SER A 174 -36.57 16.50 -29.60
C SER A 174 -37.92 15.75 -29.67
N LYS A 175 -38.64 15.56 -28.56
CA LYS A 175 -39.84 14.75 -28.43
C LYS A 175 -39.71 13.35 -29.04
N LYS A 176 -38.57 12.69 -28.75
CA LYS A 176 -38.27 11.34 -29.23
C LYS A 176 -38.15 10.35 -28.09
N VAL A 177 -38.70 9.15 -28.31
CA VAL A 177 -38.54 8.02 -27.40
C VAL A 177 -37.92 6.88 -28.16
N ILE A 178 -36.91 6.27 -27.57
CA ILE A 178 -36.28 5.05 -28.07
C ILE A 178 -36.56 3.95 -27.05
N ILE A 179 -37.22 2.88 -27.48
CA ILE A 179 -37.47 1.69 -26.70
C ILE A 179 -36.49 0.61 -27.18
N GLN A 180 -35.55 0.27 -26.37
CA GLN A 180 -34.58 -0.79 -26.63
C GLN A 180 -35.02 -2.07 -25.93
N ARG A 181 -34.95 -3.21 -26.64
CA ARG A 181 -35.32 -4.53 -26.10
C ARG A 181 -34.29 -5.58 -26.46
N GLY A 182 -34.19 -6.63 -25.63
CA GLY A 182 -33.37 -7.82 -25.88
C GLY A 182 -32.49 -8.26 -24.70
N GLU A 183 -31.89 -9.44 -24.82
CA GLU A 183 -31.04 -10.02 -23.78
C GLU A 183 -29.80 -9.14 -23.46
N GLY A 184 -29.29 -8.39 -24.45
CA GLY A 184 -28.25 -7.40 -24.23
C GLY A 184 -28.69 -6.28 -23.28
N ILE A 185 -29.91 -5.79 -23.44
CA ILE A 185 -30.52 -4.77 -22.57
C ILE A 185 -30.74 -5.33 -21.16
N LYS A 186 -31.20 -6.56 -21.03
CA LYS A 186 -31.35 -7.22 -19.71
C LYS A 186 -30.03 -7.33 -18.96
N ARG A 187 -28.94 -7.66 -19.65
CA ARG A 187 -27.60 -7.63 -19.04
C ARG A 187 -27.22 -6.24 -18.58
N LEU A 188 -27.38 -5.23 -19.43
CA LEU A 188 -27.14 -3.82 -19.10
C LEU A 188 -27.96 -3.39 -17.88
N ASN A 189 -29.25 -3.66 -17.84
CA ASN A 189 -30.13 -3.30 -16.73
C ASN A 189 -29.71 -3.96 -15.41
N ASN A 190 -29.15 -5.18 -15.46
CA ASN A 190 -28.61 -5.87 -14.29
C ASN A 190 -27.26 -5.32 -13.86
N GLU A 191 -26.48 -4.77 -14.80
CA GLU A 191 -25.20 -4.15 -14.50
C GLU A 191 -25.31 -2.69 -14.05
N MET A 192 -26.45 -2.02 -14.34
CA MET A 192 -26.74 -0.66 -13.86
C MET A 192 -26.85 -0.55 -12.33
N ASN A 193 -26.69 -1.64 -11.63
CA ASN A 193 -26.58 -1.66 -10.19
C ASN A 193 -25.40 -0.79 -9.74
N ILE A 194 -25.44 -0.25 -8.52
CA ILE A 194 -24.54 0.69 -7.84
C ILE A 194 -23.02 0.42 -8.03
N LYS A 195 -22.61 -0.54 -8.83
CA LYS A 195 -21.21 -0.86 -9.11
C LYS A 195 -20.42 0.33 -9.69
N TYR A 196 -21.10 1.25 -10.36
CA TYR A 196 -20.48 2.44 -10.94
C TYR A 196 -20.46 3.59 -9.91
N GLY A 197 -19.27 4.15 -9.69
CA GLY A 197 -19.05 5.25 -8.70
C GLY A 197 -18.51 4.78 -7.36
N ASN A 198 -18.09 3.52 -7.27
CA ASN A 198 -17.33 3.03 -6.14
C ASN A 198 -15.96 2.54 -6.63
N SER A 199 -14.88 3.15 -6.12
CA SER A 199 -13.52 2.74 -6.44
C SER A 199 -13.21 1.31 -6.00
N PHE A 200 -13.96 0.77 -5.03
CA PHE A 200 -13.84 -0.61 -4.60
C PHE A 200 -14.68 -1.54 -5.47
N ARG A 201 -14.15 -1.93 -6.62
CA ARG A 201 -14.85 -2.87 -7.54
C ARG A 201 -14.71 -4.33 -7.12
N ASP A 202 -13.74 -4.67 -6.30
CA ASP A 202 -13.46 -6.03 -5.88
C ASP A 202 -13.22 -6.08 -4.36
N TYR A 203 -14.00 -6.92 -3.67
CA TYR A 203 -13.99 -7.04 -2.22
C TYR A 203 -13.24 -8.29 -1.71
N ARG A 204 -12.53 -9.00 -2.60
CA ARG A 204 -11.74 -10.17 -2.24
C ARG A 204 -10.62 -9.82 -1.26
N PHE A 205 -10.23 -10.79 -0.45
CA PHE A 205 -9.17 -10.60 0.55
C PHE A 205 -7.83 -10.14 -0.08
N LYS A 206 -7.47 -10.72 -1.23
CA LYS A 206 -6.27 -10.33 -1.98
C LYS A 206 -6.29 -8.84 -2.32
N THR A 207 -7.40 -8.35 -2.87
CA THR A 207 -7.58 -6.94 -3.24
C THR A 207 -7.47 -6.02 -2.02
N LYS A 208 -8.01 -6.42 -0.85
CA LYS A 208 -7.87 -5.67 0.40
C LYS A 208 -6.41 -5.52 0.83
N ILE A 209 -5.62 -6.57 0.67
CA ILE A 209 -4.17 -6.54 0.93
C ILE A 209 -3.46 -5.60 -0.07
N GLU A 210 -3.76 -5.72 -1.36
CA GLU A 210 -3.18 -4.88 -2.41
C GLU A 210 -3.45 -3.39 -2.14
N TRP A 211 -4.66 -3.04 -1.76
CA TRP A 211 -4.99 -1.66 -1.37
C TRP A 211 -4.22 -1.21 -0.12
N ALA A 212 -4.13 -2.05 0.90
CA ALA A 212 -3.38 -1.72 2.11
C ALA A 212 -1.88 -1.51 1.86
N LEU A 213 -1.30 -2.23 0.90
CA LEU A 213 0.10 -2.11 0.53
C LEU A 213 0.36 -0.90 -0.39
N ASN A 214 -0.51 -0.68 -1.38
CA ASN A 214 -0.27 0.25 -2.48
C ASN A 214 -0.80 1.66 -2.24
N TYR A 215 -1.61 1.89 -1.19
CA TYR A 215 -2.15 3.22 -0.89
C TYR A 215 -1.67 3.73 0.45
N SER A 216 -1.37 5.03 0.52
CA SER A 216 -1.32 5.76 1.79
C SER A 216 -2.74 6.13 2.22
N ILE A 217 -2.98 6.22 3.52
CA ILE A 217 -4.30 6.51 4.09
C ILE A 217 -4.18 7.70 5.03
N ARG A 218 -4.95 8.76 4.77
CA ARG A 218 -5.03 9.96 5.61
C ARG A 218 -6.50 10.22 5.95
N LYS A 219 -6.81 10.42 7.23
CA LYS A 219 -8.13 10.86 7.68
C LYS A 219 -8.25 12.37 7.52
N SER A 220 -9.40 12.87 7.07
CA SER A 220 -9.69 14.30 6.94
C SER A 220 -11.17 14.59 7.16
N THR A 221 -11.47 15.88 7.49
CA THR A 221 -12.84 16.39 7.69
C THR A 221 -13.04 17.74 6.98
N ARG A 222 -12.01 18.25 6.27
CA ARG A 222 -11.90 19.68 5.96
C ARG A 222 -12.84 20.21 4.88
N ASP A 223 -13.19 19.39 3.86
CA ASP A 223 -13.80 19.96 2.66
C ASP A 223 -15.30 19.67 2.49
N ILE A 224 -15.87 18.74 3.24
CA ILE A 224 -17.21 18.19 2.97
C ILE A 224 -18.12 18.17 4.23
N GLY A 225 -17.61 18.58 5.40
CA GLY A 225 -18.33 18.52 6.66
C GLY A 225 -18.56 17.09 7.22
N ARG A 226 -17.98 16.08 6.58
CA ARG A 226 -18.01 14.65 6.96
C ARG A 226 -16.62 14.12 7.20
N GLU A 227 -16.50 13.05 7.99
CA GLU A 227 -15.23 12.33 8.11
C GLU A 227 -15.00 11.44 6.88
N TYR A 228 -13.84 11.56 6.27
CA TYR A 228 -13.43 10.74 5.13
C TYR A 228 -11.97 10.34 5.20
N TYR A 229 -11.61 9.33 4.43
CA TYR A 229 -10.24 8.94 4.20
C TYR A 229 -9.79 9.35 2.81
N VAL A 230 -8.58 9.89 2.71
CA VAL A 230 -7.91 10.14 1.44
C VAL A 230 -6.94 8.99 1.21
N LEU A 231 -7.11 8.29 0.11
CA LEU A 231 -6.29 7.17 -0.33
C LEU A 231 -5.44 7.64 -1.51
N ASN A 232 -4.12 7.68 -1.35
CA ASN A 232 -3.20 8.08 -2.41
C ASN A 232 -2.38 6.87 -2.83
N LYS A 233 -2.24 6.61 -4.14
CA LYS A 233 -1.45 5.51 -4.68
C LYS A 233 0.04 5.78 -4.52
N LEU A 234 0.80 4.81 -3.98
CA LEU A 234 2.17 5.03 -3.50
C LEU A 234 3.27 4.87 -4.56
N PHE A 235 3.05 4.11 -5.62
CA PHE A 235 4.15 3.64 -6.48
C PHE A 235 4.07 4.00 -7.96
N GLU A 236 3.14 4.86 -8.35
CA GLU A 236 3.13 5.42 -9.70
C GLU A 236 3.76 6.81 -9.67
N LYS A 237 4.99 6.93 -10.17
CA LYS A 237 5.75 8.19 -10.17
C LYS A 237 5.13 9.29 -11.01
N ASP A 238 4.29 8.92 -11.96
CA ASP A 238 3.69 9.83 -12.94
C ASP A 238 2.17 9.95 -12.78
N PHE A 239 1.59 9.43 -11.68
CA PHE A 239 0.15 9.35 -11.49
C PHE A 239 -0.26 9.67 -10.05
N ASN A 240 -0.60 10.92 -9.78
CA ASN A 240 -1.14 11.38 -8.49
C ASN A 240 -2.64 11.04 -8.40
N TYR A 241 -2.98 9.79 -8.18
CA TYR A 241 -4.38 9.39 -8.04
C TYR A 241 -4.80 9.43 -6.58
N GLU A 242 -5.73 10.33 -6.26
CA GLU A 242 -6.34 10.47 -4.94
C GLU A 242 -7.80 10.03 -4.98
N ILE A 243 -8.20 9.22 -4.00
CA ILE A 243 -9.57 8.79 -3.79
C ILE A 243 -10.03 9.23 -2.41
N TRP A 244 -11.13 9.94 -2.34
CA TRP A 244 -11.75 10.35 -1.08
C TRP A 244 -12.92 9.45 -0.78
N VAL A 245 -12.86 8.72 0.34
CA VAL A 245 -13.82 7.69 0.70
C VAL A 245 -14.51 8.10 1.99
N ASP A 246 -15.83 8.14 1.96
CA ASP A 246 -16.68 8.42 3.12
C ASP A 246 -16.46 7.35 4.20
N LYS A 247 -16.22 7.78 5.43
CA LYS A 247 -15.94 6.88 6.56
C LYS A 247 -17.16 6.04 6.96
N ASP A 248 -18.35 6.58 6.79
CA ASP A 248 -19.57 5.95 7.28
C ASP A 248 -20.19 4.99 6.28
N THR A 249 -20.16 5.34 5.00
CA THR A 249 -20.71 4.52 3.92
C THR A 249 -19.68 3.70 3.16
N GLY A 250 -18.39 4.06 3.22
CA GLY A 250 -17.33 3.46 2.42
C GLY A 250 -17.39 3.83 0.93
N LEU A 251 -18.31 4.72 0.53
CA LEU A 251 -18.45 5.14 -0.86
C LEU A 251 -17.45 6.24 -1.23
N THR A 252 -17.12 6.31 -2.50
CA THR A 252 -16.26 7.35 -3.04
C THR A 252 -17.00 8.68 -3.08
N LEU A 253 -16.38 9.72 -2.52
CA LEU A 253 -16.89 11.10 -2.54
C LEU A 253 -16.25 11.92 -3.66
N LYS A 254 -14.98 11.66 -3.93
CA LYS A 254 -14.20 12.36 -4.95
C LYS A 254 -13.05 11.48 -5.43
N GLU A 255 -12.77 11.58 -6.69
CA GLU A 255 -11.55 11.08 -7.32
C GLU A 255 -10.84 12.23 -8.00
N LYS A 256 -9.53 12.25 -7.87
CA LYS A 256 -8.64 13.20 -8.52
C LYS A 256 -7.51 12.39 -9.12
N GLY A 257 -7.36 12.46 -10.43
CA GLY A 257 -6.29 11.80 -11.16
C GLY A 257 -5.39 12.83 -11.82
N ASP A 258 -4.29 12.37 -12.34
CA ASP A 258 -3.39 13.19 -13.12
C ASP A 258 -4.01 13.57 -14.46
N THR A 259 -3.38 14.57 -14.99
CA THR A 259 -3.53 15.16 -16.28
C THR A 259 -3.66 14.12 -17.38
N ILE A 260 -4.82 14.05 -18.00
CA ILE A 260 -4.95 13.36 -19.27
C ILE A 260 -4.35 14.23 -20.34
N VAL A 261 -3.37 13.69 -21.06
CA VAL A 261 -2.86 14.32 -22.28
C VAL A 261 -3.74 13.86 -23.44
N GLU A 262 -4.64 14.70 -23.87
CA GLU A 262 -5.43 14.44 -25.06
C GLU A 262 -4.69 14.98 -26.29
N GLU A 263 -4.42 14.10 -27.24
CA GLU A 263 -3.92 14.50 -28.57
C GLU A 263 -5.12 14.90 -29.42
N LEU A 264 -5.34 16.20 -29.51
CA LEU A 264 -6.42 16.74 -30.34
C LEU A 264 -5.88 17.14 -31.72
N PHE A 265 -6.50 16.63 -32.78
CA PHE A 265 -6.26 17.08 -34.13
C PHE A 265 -6.92 18.45 -34.34
N LYS A 266 -6.13 19.49 -34.38
CA LYS A 266 -6.57 20.84 -34.80
C LYS A 266 -6.01 21.14 -36.19
N GLY A 267 -6.76 20.76 -37.23
CA GLY A 267 -6.30 20.84 -38.62
C GLY A 267 -5.24 19.76 -38.91
N THR A 268 -4.01 20.20 -39.28
CA THR A 268 -2.87 19.31 -39.52
C THR A 268 -1.98 19.11 -38.29
N ASP A 269 -2.21 19.89 -37.23
CA ASP A 269 -1.36 19.90 -36.05
C ASP A 269 -1.94 19.05 -34.92
N ILE A 270 -1.09 18.29 -34.27
CA ILE A 270 -1.40 17.56 -33.04
C ILE A 270 -1.11 18.50 -31.87
N VAL A 271 -2.17 18.93 -31.17
CA VAL A 271 -2.05 19.73 -29.96
C VAL A 271 -2.29 18.84 -28.77
N LYS A 272 -1.33 18.80 -27.84
CA LYS A 272 -1.48 18.10 -26.56
C LYS A 272 -2.12 19.06 -25.56
N GLU A 273 -3.34 18.74 -25.12
CA GLU A 273 -4.00 19.45 -24.03
C GLU A 273 -3.91 18.59 -22.74
N GLU A 274 -3.36 19.22 -21.70
CA GLU A 274 -3.28 18.61 -20.37
C GLU A 274 -4.44 19.14 -19.52
N TYR A 275 -5.26 18.24 -18.94
CA TYR A 275 -6.29 18.62 -17.97
C TYR A 275 -6.40 17.61 -16.83
N GLU A 276 -6.74 18.13 -15.66
CA GLU A 276 -6.90 17.31 -14.47
C GLU A 276 -8.26 16.61 -14.47
N LEU A 277 -8.27 15.29 -14.46
CA LEU A 277 -9.50 14.51 -14.31
C LEU A 277 -9.95 14.54 -12.85
N SER A 278 -11.09 15.16 -12.58
CA SER A 278 -11.70 15.13 -11.27
C SER A 278 -13.15 14.69 -11.35
N SER A 279 -13.53 13.75 -10.49
CA SER A 279 -14.92 13.31 -10.34
C SER A 279 -15.36 13.52 -8.89
N ARG A 280 -16.57 14.06 -8.72
CA ARG A 280 -17.21 14.20 -7.41
C ARG A 280 -18.46 13.36 -7.39
N TYR A 281 -18.70 12.71 -6.27
CA TYR A 281 -19.85 11.85 -6.08
C TYR A 281 -20.63 12.28 -4.85
N LYS A 282 -21.95 12.41 -4.99
CA LYS A 282 -22.88 12.56 -3.89
C LYS A 282 -23.81 11.35 -3.91
N CYS A 283 -23.99 10.68 -2.78
CA CYS A 283 -24.91 9.58 -2.66
C CYS A 283 -25.78 9.79 -1.41
N GLU A 284 -27.08 9.67 -1.58
CA GLU A 284 -28.08 9.78 -0.51
C GLU A 284 -28.98 8.56 -0.57
N PHE A 285 -29.33 8.03 0.60
CA PHE A 285 -30.12 6.81 0.73
C PHE A 285 -31.52 7.13 1.25
N ASP A 286 -32.48 6.28 0.89
CA ASP A 286 -33.87 6.32 1.37
C ASP A 286 -34.62 7.63 1.07
N ILE A 287 -34.22 8.35 0.01
CA ILE A 287 -34.83 9.63 -0.39
C ILE A 287 -35.60 9.56 -1.71
N VAL A 288 -35.42 8.50 -2.49
CA VAL A 288 -36.05 8.38 -3.81
C VAL A 288 -37.50 7.94 -3.65
N THR A 289 -38.41 8.67 -4.28
CA THR A 289 -39.84 8.37 -4.32
C THR A 289 -40.19 7.49 -5.52
N ASP A 290 -41.40 6.94 -5.57
CA ASP A 290 -41.87 6.19 -6.76
C ASP A 290 -42.02 7.08 -7.99
N GLU A 291 -42.36 8.35 -7.77
CA GLU A 291 -42.52 9.36 -8.85
C GLU A 291 -41.17 9.66 -9.51
N ASP A 292 -40.06 9.66 -8.72
CA ASP A 292 -38.73 9.93 -9.26
C ASP A 292 -38.28 8.89 -10.31
N VAL A 293 -38.72 7.65 -10.20
CA VAL A 293 -38.32 6.52 -11.07
C VAL A 293 -39.43 6.11 -12.02
N GLN A 294 -40.60 6.77 -11.98
CA GLN A 294 -41.70 6.51 -12.87
C GLN A 294 -41.42 7.03 -14.28
N VAL A 295 -41.70 6.21 -15.28
CA VAL A 295 -41.67 6.65 -16.69
C VAL A 295 -42.77 7.67 -16.91
N PRO A 296 -42.47 8.90 -17.39
CA PRO A 296 -43.50 9.90 -17.64
C PRO A 296 -44.37 9.50 -18.85
N ASP A 297 -45.52 10.15 -18.98
CA ASP A 297 -46.34 10.04 -20.21
C ASP A 297 -45.56 10.68 -21.37
N TYR A 298 -45.42 9.91 -22.45
CA TYR A 298 -44.75 10.35 -23.67
C TYR A 298 -45.73 10.29 -24.89
N THR A 299 -47.02 10.44 -24.63
CA THR A 299 -48.04 10.56 -25.68
C THR A 299 -47.68 11.71 -26.61
N GLY A 300 -47.69 11.46 -27.91
CA GLY A 300 -47.31 12.44 -28.93
C GLY A 300 -45.82 12.57 -29.23
N TYR A 301 -45.01 11.71 -28.66
CA TYR A 301 -43.58 11.61 -29.03
C TYR A 301 -43.39 10.66 -30.21
N GLU A 302 -42.35 10.90 -31.01
CA GLU A 302 -41.89 9.96 -32.05
C GLU A 302 -41.23 8.74 -31.37
N ILE A 303 -41.77 7.53 -31.59
CA ILE A 303 -41.28 6.31 -30.95
C ILE A 303 -40.48 5.49 -31.95
N LYS A 304 -39.25 5.12 -31.56
CA LYS A 304 -38.36 4.22 -32.29
C LYS A 304 -38.07 2.97 -31.44
N TYR A 305 -38.25 1.80 -32.05
CA TYR A 305 -37.92 0.51 -31.42
C TYR A 305 -36.57 0.00 -31.93
N ILE A 306 -35.72 -0.49 -31.03
CA ILE A 306 -34.40 -1.05 -31.34
C ILE A 306 -34.30 -2.41 -30.65
N ASN A 307 -33.95 -3.44 -31.41
CA ASN A 307 -33.67 -4.77 -30.88
C ASN A 307 -32.13 -4.91 -30.67
N ARG A 308 -31.71 -5.35 -29.49
CA ARG A 308 -30.32 -5.51 -29.06
C ARG A 308 -29.98 -6.94 -28.64
N ASP A 309 -30.56 -7.93 -29.28
CA ASP A 309 -30.35 -9.34 -28.90
C ASP A 309 -28.91 -9.81 -29.10
N ASN A 310 -28.19 -9.25 -30.08
CA ASN A 310 -26.88 -9.76 -30.53
C ASN A 310 -25.70 -8.77 -30.40
N GLU A 311 -25.84 -7.62 -29.76
CA GLU A 311 -24.84 -6.54 -29.85
C GLU A 311 -23.94 -6.39 -28.61
N LEU A 312 -24.02 -7.30 -27.61
CA LEU A 312 -23.20 -7.21 -26.38
C LEU A 312 -22.55 -8.52 -26.01
#